data_c1056aaf5b42d4696b4825d93de86927
#
_entry.id   c1056aaf5b42d4696b4825d93de86927
#
_cell.length_a   1.000
_cell.length_b   1.000
_cell.length_c   1.000
_cell.angle_alpha   90.00
_cell.angle_beta   90.00
_cell.angle_gamma   90.00
#
_symmetry.space_group_name_H-M   'P 1'
#
loop_
_entity.id
_entity.type
_entity.pdbx_description
1 polymer ?
#
loop_
_entity_poly.entity_id
_entity_poly.type
_entity_poly.pdbx_seq_one_letter_code
_entity_poly.pdbx_strand_id
1 'polypeptide(L)'
;MKINCYSKNRILKKFASNLLEKLYCCEVNCTEIDKSVLFAHHARGCTIIASKIYENVVIFQNVTIGSNMKYNKISSEWENVGNPIICKNVIISDGAKILGQIIIGENTVVGAGAIITKNIPKDSIAYGVNQYKPKDTDYDLVFNSNMTSPEKIIEANNKLIAKFEKNISDCS
;
A
#
# COMPACT_ATOMS: atom_id res chain seq x y z
N MET A 1 -7.92 10.45 -10.07
CA MET A 1 -8.17 9.23 -9.26
C MET A 1 -9.67 8.91 -9.11
N LYS A 2 -10.52 9.72 -8.47
CA LYS A 2 -11.95 9.40 -8.25
C LYS A 2 -12.73 9.00 -9.52
N ILE A 3 -12.55 9.71 -10.63
CA ILE A 3 -13.21 9.37 -11.90
C ILE A 3 -12.74 8.00 -12.40
N ASN A 4 -11.44 7.71 -12.34
CA ASN A 4 -10.88 6.43 -12.76
C ASN A 4 -11.43 5.25 -11.95
N CYS A 5 -11.53 5.40 -10.62
CA CYS A 5 -11.96 4.32 -9.73
C CYS A 5 -13.48 4.11 -9.74
N TYR A 6 -14.29 5.20 -9.77
CA TYR A 6 -15.71 5.13 -9.41
C TYR A 6 -16.69 5.55 -10.51
N SER A 7 -16.22 6.08 -11.65
CA SER A 7 -17.11 6.46 -12.74
C SER A 7 -17.73 5.23 -13.40
N LYS A 8 -19.03 5.27 -13.65
CA LYS A 8 -19.75 4.31 -14.49
C LYS A 8 -19.60 4.61 -15.99
N ASN A 9 -19.19 5.83 -16.35
CA ASN A 9 -18.99 6.24 -17.73
C ASN A 9 -17.63 5.74 -18.23
N ARG A 10 -17.64 4.79 -19.17
CA ARG A 10 -16.45 4.15 -19.72
C ARG A 10 -15.50 5.13 -20.42
N ILE A 11 -16.04 6.16 -21.10
CA ILE A 11 -15.23 7.16 -21.83
C ILE A 11 -14.48 8.05 -20.82
N LEU A 12 -15.19 8.55 -19.81
CA LEU A 12 -14.58 9.35 -18.75
C LEU A 12 -13.55 8.55 -17.94
N LYS A 13 -13.84 7.28 -17.69
CA LYS A 13 -12.89 6.38 -16.99
C LYS A 13 -11.61 6.22 -17.81
N LYS A 14 -11.72 5.92 -19.11
CA LYS A 14 -10.57 5.77 -20.01
C LYS A 14 -9.74 7.06 -20.12
N PHE A 15 -10.40 8.21 -20.24
CA PHE A 15 -9.72 9.51 -20.27
C PHE A 15 -8.95 9.77 -18.97
N ALA A 16 -9.59 9.52 -17.80
CA ALA A 16 -8.96 9.70 -16.51
C ALA A 16 -7.78 8.74 -16.29
N SER A 17 -7.88 7.49 -16.76
CA SER A 17 -6.79 6.51 -16.72
C SER A 17 -5.57 7.00 -17.50
N ASN A 18 -5.78 7.41 -18.76
CA ASN A 18 -4.70 7.94 -19.61
C ASN A 18 -4.03 9.18 -18.99
N LEU A 19 -4.82 10.04 -18.34
CA LEU A 19 -4.27 11.23 -17.68
C LEU A 19 -3.44 10.88 -16.45
N LEU A 20 -3.89 9.92 -15.64
CA LEU A 20 -3.16 9.41 -14.47
C LEU A 20 -1.84 8.77 -14.90
N GLU A 21 -1.87 7.96 -15.95
CA GLU A 21 -0.66 7.31 -16.48
C GLU A 21 0.36 8.34 -16.98
N LYS A 22 -0.08 9.33 -17.77
CA LYS A 22 0.80 10.36 -18.33
C LYS A 22 1.38 11.32 -17.29
N LEU A 23 0.58 11.75 -16.30
CA LEU A 23 0.99 12.76 -15.32
C LEU A 23 1.63 12.19 -14.08
N TYR A 24 1.24 10.98 -13.68
CA TYR A 24 1.65 10.40 -12.40
C TYR A 24 2.31 9.03 -12.54
N CYS A 25 2.46 8.50 -13.75
CA CYS A 25 2.91 7.11 -13.99
C CYS A 25 2.09 6.13 -13.14
N CYS A 26 0.78 6.33 -13.06
CA CYS A 26 -0.10 5.62 -12.16
C CYS A 26 -1.18 4.88 -12.93
N GLU A 27 -1.26 3.56 -12.74
CA GLU A 27 -2.32 2.70 -13.24
C GLU A 27 -3.13 2.14 -12.07
N VAL A 28 -4.45 2.30 -12.09
CA VAL A 28 -5.37 1.70 -11.11
C VAL A 28 -6.49 0.99 -11.85
N ASN A 29 -6.49 -0.33 -11.76
CA ASN A 29 -7.48 -1.20 -12.37
C ASN A 29 -7.93 -2.28 -11.39
N CYS A 30 -8.85 -1.92 -10.49
CA CYS A 30 -9.42 -2.83 -9.50
C CYS A 30 -10.83 -3.24 -9.91
N THR A 31 -11.21 -4.50 -9.59
CA THR A 31 -12.59 -4.97 -9.78
C THR A 31 -13.51 -4.23 -8.82
N GLU A 32 -13.11 -4.17 -7.55
CA GLU A 32 -13.81 -3.43 -6.51
C GLU A 32 -12.83 -2.60 -5.68
N ILE A 33 -13.18 -1.35 -5.42
CA ILE A 33 -12.38 -0.45 -4.57
C ILE A 33 -13.30 0.44 -3.75
N ASP A 34 -13.08 0.49 -2.43
CA ASP A 34 -13.89 1.32 -1.54
C ASP A 34 -13.56 2.81 -1.71
N LYS A 35 -14.56 3.67 -1.47
CA LYS A 35 -14.45 5.12 -1.66
C LYS A 35 -13.57 5.81 -0.61
N SER A 36 -13.35 5.18 0.54
CA SER A 36 -12.50 5.67 1.62
C SER A 36 -11.01 5.41 1.38
N VAL A 37 -10.66 4.65 0.34
CA VAL A 37 -9.25 4.37 0.00
C VAL A 37 -8.50 5.67 -0.28
N LEU A 38 -7.40 5.87 0.45
CA LEU A 38 -6.55 7.05 0.36
C LEU A 38 -5.27 6.75 -0.42
N PHE A 39 -5.04 7.52 -1.46
CA PHE A 39 -3.81 7.48 -2.24
C PHE A 39 -2.89 8.61 -1.79
N ALA A 40 -1.90 8.28 -0.97
CA ALA A 40 -0.87 9.23 -0.54
C ALA A 40 0.00 9.65 -1.73
N HIS A 41 0.48 10.88 -1.71
CA HIS A 41 1.37 11.44 -2.74
C HIS A 41 0.85 11.26 -4.17
N HIS A 42 -0.48 11.32 -4.35
CA HIS A 42 -1.17 11.16 -5.64
C HIS A 42 -0.96 9.80 -6.32
N ALA A 43 -0.56 8.76 -5.57
CA ALA A 43 -0.24 7.41 -6.08
C ALA A 43 0.84 7.41 -7.20
N ARG A 44 1.81 8.31 -7.15
CA ARG A 44 2.88 8.39 -8.17
C ARG A 44 3.60 7.05 -8.29
N GLY A 45 3.83 6.59 -9.53
CA GLY A 45 4.55 5.36 -9.81
C GLY A 45 3.84 4.08 -9.38
N CYS A 46 2.54 4.14 -9.06
CA CYS A 46 1.79 2.97 -8.65
C CYS A 46 1.24 2.19 -9.83
N THR A 47 1.32 0.85 -9.74
CA THR A 47 0.53 -0.08 -10.57
C THR A 47 -0.33 -0.92 -9.65
N ILE A 48 -1.63 -0.69 -9.67
CA ILE A 48 -2.58 -1.29 -8.72
C ILE A 48 -3.65 -2.06 -9.48
N ILE A 49 -3.48 -3.37 -9.52
CA ILE A 49 -4.41 -4.32 -10.13
C ILE A 49 -4.84 -5.30 -9.04
N ALA A 50 -5.97 -5.03 -8.41
CA ALA A 50 -6.49 -5.81 -7.28
C ALA A 50 -7.88 -6.37 -7.58
N SER A 51 -8.20 -7.53 -7.00
CA SER A 51 -9.57 -8.05 -7.00
C SER A 51 -10.47 -7.17 -6.13
N LYS A 52 -10.01 -6.83 -4.93
CA LYS A 52 -10.77 -5.96 -4.02
C LYS A 52 -9.86 -5.19 -3.08
N ILE A 53 -10.18 -3.92 -2.87
CA ILE A 53 -9.58 -3.08 -1.83
C ILE A 53 -10.70 -2.56 -0.95
N TYR A 54 -10.65 -2.94 0.33
CA TYR A 54 -11.66 -2.60 1.33
C TYR A 54 -11.47 -1.18 1.87
N GLU A 55 -12.33 -0.81 2.84
CA GLU A 55 -12.37 0.52 3.42
C GLU A 55 -11.11 0.88 4.22
N ASN A 56 -10.84 2.19 4.28
CA ASN A 56 -9.76 2.81 5.06
C ASN A 56 -8.34 2.31 4.72
N VAL A 57 -8.14 1.79 3.51
CA VAL A 57 -6.81 1.42 3.04
C VAL A 57 -6.05 2.66 2.61
N VAL A 58 -4.78 2.75 3.02
CA VAL A 58 -3.84 3.81 2.60
C VAL A 58 -2.77 3.21 1.72
N ILE A 59 -2.58 3.78 0.53
CA ILE A 59 -1.57 3.34 -0.44
C ILE A 59 -0.63 4.50 -0.73
N PHE A 60 0.66 4.30 -0.44
CA PHE A 60 1.71 5.26 -0.73
C PHE A 60 2.15 5.17 -2.20
N GLN A 61 3.13 5.99 -2.59
CA GLN A 61 3.70 6.01 -3.93
C GLN A 61 4.54 4.75 -4.25
N ASN A 62 4.83 4.52 -5.52
CA ASN A 62 5.68 3.44 -6.04
C ASN A 62 5.23 2.01 -5.67
N VAL A 63 3.98 1.85 -5.23
CA VAL A 63 3.42 0.56 -4.85
C VAL A 63 3.02 -0.24 -6.09
N THR A 64 3.34 -1.53 -6.09
CA THR A 64 2.84 -2.47 -7.09
C THR A 64 1.93 -3.50 -6.43
N ILE A 65 0.69 -3.62 -6.90
CA ILE A 65 -0.26 -4.66 -6.50
C ILE A 65 -0.72 -5.35 -7.79
N GLY A 66 -0.56 -6.67 -7.88
CA GLY A 66 -0.99 -7.40 -9.05
C GLY A 66 -0.68 -8.89 -9.03
N SER A 67 -1.04 -9.56 -10.11
CA SER A 67 -0.70 -10.96 -10.34
C SER A 67 -0.48 -11.23 -11.82
N ASN A 68 0.09 -12.39 -12.12
CA ASN A 68 0.26 -12.87 -13.48
C ASN A 68 -0.67 -14.05 -13.76
N MET A 69 -0.97 -14.24 -15.02
CA MET A 69 -1.59 -15.47 -15.50
C MET A 69 -0.62 -16.65 -15.37
N LYS A 70 -1.14 -17.84 -15.12
CA LYS A 70 -0.38 -19.09 -15.13
C LYS A 70 -0.73 -19.88 -16.40
N TYR A 71 0.26 -20.47 -17.02
CA TYR A 71 0.05 -21.40 -18.10
C TYR A 71 -0.04 -22.82 -17.55
N ASN A 72 -1.19 -23.46 -17.73
CA ASN A 72 -1.41 -24.85 -17.38
C ASN A 72 -0.92 -25.74 -18.52
N LYS A 73 0.18 -26.46 -18.29
CA LYS A 73 0.77 -27.35 -19.31
C LYS A 73 -0.06 -28.60 -19.62
N ILE A 74 -0.97 -28.97 -18.72
CA ILE A 74 -1.82 -30.16 -18.89
C ILE A 74 -3.00 -29.81 -19.79
N SER A 75 -3.70 -28.70 -19.50
CA SER A 75 -4.83 -28.23 -20.32
C SER A 75 -4.42 -27.41 -21.54
N SER A 76 -3.12 -27.01 -21.61
CA SER A 76 -2.60 -26.07 -22.61
C SER A 76 -3.34 -24.73 -22.66
N GLU A 77 -3.79 -24.25 -21.51
CA GLU A 77 -4.55 -23.01 -21.38
C GLU A 77 -3.91 -22.03 -20.39
N TRP A 78 -4.19 -20.74 -20.59
CA TRP A 78 -3.86 -19.70 -19.63
C TRP A 78 -4.93 -19.58 -18.56
N GLU A 79 -4.52 -19.70 -17.31
CA GLU A 79 -5.40 -19.57 -16.15
C GLU A 79 -5.15 -18.23 -15.45
N ASN A 80 -6.23 -17.45 -15.26
CA ASN A 80 -6.21 -16.30 -14.40
C ASN A 80 -6.53 -16.74 -12.97
N VAL A 81 -5.58 -16.58 -12.07
CA VAL A 81 -5.71 -17.01 -10.67
C VAL A 81 -6.31 -15.93 -9.76
N GLY A 82 -6.66 -14.77 -10.32
CA GLY A 82 -7.11 -13.60 -9.56
C GLY A 82 -5.98 -12.70 -9.10
N ASN A 83 -6.35 -11.52 -8.59
CA ASN A 83 -5.44 -10.50 -8.09
C ASN A 83 -5.50 -10.41 -6.56
N PRO A 84 -4.56 -9.71 -5.92
CA PRO A 84 -4.58 -9.52 -4.47
C PRO A 84 -5.90 -8.95 -3.95
N ILE A 85 -6.23 -9.34 -2.71
CA ILE A 85 -7.30 -8.74 -1.90
C ILE A 85 -6.64 -8.01 -0.74
N ILE A 86 -6.98 -6.73 -0.58
CA ILE A 86 -6.49 -5.89 0.52
C ILE A 86 -7.64 -5.62 1.47
N CYS A 87 -7.56 -6.16 2.69
CA CYS A 87 -8.58 -5.99 3.71
C CYS A 87 -8.59 -4.58 4.30
N LYS A 88 -9.57 -4.30 5.15
CA LYS A 88 -9.77 -2.95 5.72
C LYS A 88 -8.62 -2.52 6.63
N ASN A 89 -8.46 -1.20 6.78
CA ASN A 89 -7.48 -0.56 7.66
C ASN A 89 -6.02 -0.97 7.35
N VAL A 90 -5.71 -1.37 6.12
CA VAL A 90 -4.34 -1.72 5.71
C VAL A 90 -3.59 -0.48 5.28
N ILE A 91 -2.33 -0.36 5.68
CA ILE A 91 -1.40 0.67 5.22
C ILE A 91 -0.33 0.00 4.36
N ILE A 92 -0.18 0.44 3.11
CA ILE A 92 0.84 -0.04 2.18
C ILE A 92 1.83 1.06 1.95
N SER A 93 3.03 0.90 2.50
CA SER A 93 4.07 1.92 2.47
C SER A 93 4.79 1.97 1.11
N ASP A 94 5.58 3.04 0.91
CA ASP A 94 6.31 3.33 -0.32
C ASP A 94 7.08 2.14 -0.87
N GLY A 95 6.99 1.94 -2.17
CA GLY A 95 7.76 0.93 -2.90
C GLY A 95 7.38 -0.53 -2.63
N ALA A 96 6.37 -0.81 -1.81
CA ALA A 96 5.95 -2.18 -1.52
C ALA A 96 5.42 -2.89 -2.77
N LYS A 97 5.69 -4.21 -2.87
CA LYS A 97 5.25 -5.09 -3.96
C LYS A 97 4.38 -6.21 -3.37
N ILE A 98 3.10 -6.25 -3.76
CA ILE A 98 2.13 -7.25 -3.31
C ILE A 98 1.70 -8.05 -4.54
N LEU A 99 2.21 -9.27 -4.67
CA LEU A 99 2.17 -10.00 -5.92
C LEU A 99 1.55 -11.38 -5.76
N GLY A 100 0.60 -11.71 -6.62
CA GLY A 100 -0.06 -13.01 -6.68
C GLY A 100 -1.49 -13.00 -6.15
N GLN A 101 -2.10 -14.17 -6.15
CA GLN A 101 -3.45 -14.39 -5.59
C GLN A 101 -3.36 -14.50 -4.06
N ILE A 102 -3.16 -13.37 -3.39
CA ILE A 102 -2.91 -13.33 -1.94
C ILE A 102 -3.86 -12.37 -1.23
N ILE A 103 -3.99 -12.57 0.07
CA ILE A 103 -4.81 -11.75 0.95
C ILE A 103 -3.90 -11.05 1.96
N ILE A 104 -4.01 -9.72 2.03
CA ILE A 104 -3.43 -8.93 3.11
C ILE A 104 -4.52 -8.71 4.16
N GLY A 105 -4.30 -9.29 5.34
CA GLY A 105 -5.27 -9.27 6.43
C GLY A 105 -5.55 -7.88 6.98
N GLU A 106 -6.68 -7.75 7.63
CA GLU A 106 -7.15 -6.50 8.23
C GLU A 106 -6.12 -5.90 9.19
N ASN A 107 -6.10 -4.56 9.28
CA ASN A 107 -5.25 -3.83 10.22
C ASN A 107 -3.74 -4.13 10.08
N THR A 108 -3.29 -4.47 8.89
CA THR A 108 -1.89 -4.80 8.58
C THR A 108 -1.15 -3.58 8.05
N VAL A 109 0.12 -3.46 8.42
CA VAL A 109 1.05 -2.51 7.81
C VAL A 109 2.02 -3.28 6.93
N VAL A 110 2.05 -2.95 5.64
CA VAL A 110 3.08 -3.42 4.71
C VAL A 110 4.18 -2.37 4.65
N GLY A 111 5.35 -2.72 5.16
CA GLY A 111 6.50 -1.83 5.27
C GLY A 111 7.05 -1.38 3.93
N ALA A 112 7.79 -0.26 3.94
CA ALA A 112 8.39 0.29 2.73
C ALA A 112 9.35 -0.71 2.05
N GLY A 113 9.24 -0.84 0.73
CA GLY A 113 10.04 -1.77 -0.06
C GLY A 113 9.76 -3.26 0.18
N ALA A 114 8.76 -3.63 0.98
CA ALA A 114 8.44 -5.03 1.25
C ALA A 114 7.97 -5.75 -0.03
N ILE A 115 8.38 -7.00 -0.19
CA ILE A 115 7.96 -7.87 -1.30
C ILE A 115 7.15 -9.02 -0.72
N ILE A 116 5.85 -9.00 -0.96
CA ILE A 116 4.88 -9.92 -0.39
C ILE A 116 4.25 -10.76 -1.49
N THR A 117 4.46 -12.07 -1.42
CA THR A 117 3.93 -13.07 -2.35
C THR A 117 3.16 -14.19 -1.65
N LYS A 118 2.86 -14.01 -0.35
CA LYS A 118 2.12 -14.94 0.49
C LYS A 118 1.07 -14.19 1.30
N ASN A 119 0.03 -14.87 1.72
CA ASN A 119 -0.97 -14.30 2.61
C ASN A 119 -0.33 -13.74 3.89
N ILE A 120 -0.78 -12.57 4.32
CA ILE A 120 -0.39 -11.97 5.59
C ILE A 120 -1.61 -11.98 6.52
N PRO A 121 -1.48 -12.49 7.76
CA PRO A 121 -2.57 -12.48 8.72
C PRO A 121 -2.93 -11.05 9.13
N LYS A 122 -4.11 -10.90 9.73
CA LYS A 122 -4.53 -9.62 10.32
C LYS A 122 -3.61 -9.19 11.47
N ASP A 123 -3.70 -7.92 11.83
CA ASP A 123 -2.97 -7.34 12.97
C ASP A 123 -1.45 -7.58 12.90
N SER A 124 -0.88 -7.41 11.68
CA SER A 124 0.52 -7.72 11.40
C SER A 124 1.30 -6.53 10.85
N ILE A 125 2.61 -6.59 11.00
CA ILE A 125 3.56 -5.75 10.24
C ILE A 125 4.31 -6.69 9.30
N ALA A 126 4.10 -6.52 7.97
CA ALA A 126 4.80 -7.26 6.94
C ALA A 126 6.01 -6.46 6.44
N TYR A 127 7.16 -7.08 6.28
CA TYR A 127 8.41 -6.40 5.90
C TYR A 127 9.37 -7.33 5.14
N GLY A 128 10.37 -6.74 4.51
CA GLY A 128 11.37 -7.50 3.75
C GLY A 128 10.73 -8.37 2.67
N VAL A 129 11.17 -9.61 2.54
CA VAL A 129 10.61 -10.58 1.59
C VAL A 129 9.82 -11.62 2.36
N ASN A 130 8.47 -11.57 2.24
CA ASN A 130 7.55 -12.52 2.87
C ASN A 130 7.70 -12.70 4.40
N GLN A 131 8.22 -11.70 5.09
CA GLN A 131 8.31 -11.69 6.55
C GLN A 131 7.17 -10.89 7.15
N TYR A 132 6.69 -11.29 8.32
CA TYR A 132 5.73 -10.52 9.09
C TYR A 132 5.87 -10.83 10.58
N LYS A 133 5.40 -9.90 11.41
CA LYS A 133 5.26 -10.05 12.87
C LYS A 133 3.93 -9.44 13.31
N PRO A 134 3.38 -9.86 14.46
CA PRO A 134 2.24 -9.18 15.08
C PRO A 134 2.55 -7.69 15.31
N LYS A 135 1.53 -6.85 15.25
CA LYS A 135 1.65 -5.45 15.70
C LYS A 135 1.90 -5.40 17.20
N ASP A 136 2.57 -4.34 17.61
CA ASP A 136 2.62 -3.97 19.02
C ASP A 136 1.21 -3.58 19.49
N THR A 137 0.84 -3.98 20.71
CA THR A 137 -0.47 -3.66 21.30
C THR A 137 -0.55 -2.19 21.74
N ASP A 138 0.58 -1.58 22.06
CA ASP A 138 0.67 -0.26 22.68
C ASP A 138 0.92 0.86 21.65
N TYR A 139 1.34 0.49 20.43
CA TYR A 139 1.69 1.45 19.38
C TYR A 139 0.99 1.12 18.08
N ASP A 140 0.43 2.13 17.44
CA ASP A 140 -0.14 2.01 16.10
C ASP A 140 0.53 2.99 15.13
N LEU A 141 0.62 2.59 13.86
CA LEU A 141 1.02 3.48 12.80
C LEU A 141 -0.21 4.27 12.35
N VAL A 142 -0.15 5.58 12.53
CA VAL A 142 -1.22 6.49 12.13
C VAL A 142 -0.77 7.31 10.94
N PHE A 143 -1.61 7.41 9.91
CA PHE A 143 -1.34 8.29 8.79
C PHE A 143 -1.35 9.76 9.25
N ASN A 144 -0.34 10.53 8.86
CA ASN A 144 -0.10 11.88 9.38
C ASN A 144 -1.27 12.85 9.23
N SER A 145 -2.16 12.66 8.25
CA SER A 145 -3.38 13.48 8.13
C SER A 145 -4.33 13.36 9.32
N ASN A 146 -4.20 12.32 10.12
CA ASN A 146 -5.00 12.07 11.32
C ASN A 146 -4.32 12.55 12.59
N MET A 147 -3.12 13.15 12.50
CA MET A 147 -2.42 13.73 13.64
C MET A 147 -3.07 15.05 14.05
N THR A 148 -3.37 15.17 15.33
CA THR A 148 -4.05 16.35 15.88
C THR A 148 -3.10 17.49 16.25
N SER A 149 -1.79 17.22 16.30
CA SER A 149 -0.80 18.19 16.78
C SER A 149 0.55 18.02 16.08
N PRO A 150 0.85 18.80 15.02
CA PRO A 150 2.14 18.76 14.33
C PRO A 150 3.31 19.18 15.20
N GLU A 151 3.09 19.97 16.27
CA GLU A 151 4.11 20.40 17.23
C GLU A 151 4.79 19.20 17.91
N LYS A 152 4.06 18.11 18.14
CA LYS A 152 4.60 16.88 18.74
C LYS A 152 5.65 16.20 17.84
N ILE A 153 5.53 16.37 16.52
CA ILE A 153 6.53 15.85 15.57
C ILE A 153 7.84 16.63 15.74
N ILE A 154 7.75 17.96 15.85
CA ILE A 154 8.90 18.84 16.03
C ILE A 154 9.59 18.53 17.36
N GLU A 155 8.81 18.37 18.43
CA GLU A 155 9.34 18.00 19.74
C GLU A 155 10.06 16.64 19.71
N ALA A 156 9.47 15.63 19.05
CA ALA A 156 10.09 14.31 18.92
C ALA A 156 11.40 14.37 18.13
N ASN A 157 11.43 15.15 17.03
CA ASN A 157 12.66 15.36 16.26
C ASN A 157 13.74 16.05 17.07
N ASN A 158 13.40 17.08 17.84
CA ASN A 158 14.35 17.79 18.68
C ASN A 158 14.92 16.87 19.78
N LYS A 159 14.09 16.03 20.40
CA LYS A 159 14.55 15.01 21.36
C LYS A 159 15.51 14.01 20.74
N LEU A 160 15.23 13.57 19.48
CA LEU A 160 16.10 12.65 18.76
C LEU A 160 17.46 13.28 18.44
N ILE A 161 17.47 14.53 17.97
CA ILE A 161 18.69 15.29 17.68
C ILE A 161 19.53 15.43 18.94
N ALA A 162 18.96 15.89 20.04
CA ALA A 162 19.65 16.05 21.32
C ALA A 162 20.24 14.73 21.84
N LYS A 163 19.52 13.63 21.70
CA LYS A 163 20.03 12.29 22.06
C LYS A 163 21.23 11.87 21.21
N PHE A 164 21.17 12.16 19.90
CA PHE A 164 22.26 11.85 18.98
C PHE A 164 23.53 12.66 19.30
N GLU A 165 23.39 13.97 19.54
CA GLU A 165 24.50 14.85 19.89
C GLU A 165 25.16 14.44 21.20
N LYS A 166 24.37 14.03 22.20
CA LYS A 166 24.91 13.50 23.46
C LYS A 166 25.75 12.24 23.26
N ASN A 167 25.26 11.30 22.41
CA ASN A 167 26.00 10.07 22.13
C ASN A 167 27.35 10.32 21.43
N ILE A 168 27.45 11.36 20.60
CA ILE A 168 28.72 11.77 19.96
C ILE A 168 29.69 12.33 21.01
N SER A 169 29.22 13.19 21.93
CA SER A 169 30.04 13.75 22.97
C SER A 169 30.59 12.71 23.96
N ASP A 170 29.85 11.63 24.18
CA ASP A 170 30.25 10.52 25.05
C ASP A 170 31.25 9.55 24.39
N CYS A 171 31.49 9.68 23.06
CA CYS A 171 32.43 8.87 22.28
C CYS A 171 33.75 9.61 21.94
N SER A 172 33.85 10.88 22.27
CA SER A 172 35.04 11.74 22.07
C SER A 172 35.81 11.95 23.36
#